data_c180957b168190595767d79c55ce568e
#
_entry.id   c180957b168190595767d79c55ce568e
#
_cell.length_a   1.000
_cell.length_b   1.000
_cell.length_c   1.000
_cell.angle_alpha   90.00
_cell.angle_beta   90.00
_cell.angle_gamma   90.00
#
_symmetry.space_group_name_H-M   'P 1'
#
loop_
_entity.id
_entity.type
_entity.pdbx_description
1 polymer ?
#
loop_
_entity_poly.entity_id
_entity_poly.type
_entity_poly.pdbx_seq_one_letter_code
_entity_poly.pdbx_strand_id
1 'polypeptide(L)'
;MTIQATDTTVQTSIIVEAPIEHAFSTFTDGIGTWWNPEHHILRSELKEMVFEPRVGGHIIDRATNGSECRWARVLAYEPPSRVVFSWDISLAWEIETDPAKTSEVEVRFSAEGPDRTRVELEHRNIERHGEGWEKMRDAVGSPDGWNLEAFAEAARTS
;
A
#
# COMPACT_ATOMS: atom_id res chain seq x y z
N MET A 1 9.04 -10.76 9.45
CA MET A 1 8.39 -9.42 9.34
C MET A 1 8.26 -8.81 10.72
N THR A 2 8.63 -7.55 10.87
CA THR A 2 8.53 -6.82 12.12
C THR A 2 7.51 -5.70 11.96
N ILE A 3 6.54 -5.63 12.87
CA ILE A 3 5.50 -4.60 12.85
C ILE A 3 5.62 -3.78 14.12
N GLN A 4 5.69 -2.45 13.97
CA GLN A 4 5.69 -1.52 15.07
C GLN A 4 4.61 -0.47 14.84
N ALA A 5 3.78 -0.24 15.85
CA ALA A 5 2.78 0.82 15.83
C ALA A 5 3.11 1.79 16.95
N THR A 6 3.34 3.05 16.59
CA THR A 6 3.49 4.15 17.54
C THR A 6 2.20 4.96 17.55
N ASP A 7 2.17 6.12 18.21
CA ASP A 7 0.93 6.87 18.37
C ASP A 7 0.17 7.08 17.05
N THR A 8 0.85 7.56 16.01
CA THR A 8 0.22 7.95 14.74
C THR A 8 0.82 7.25 13.51
N THR A 9 1.71 6.28 13.72
CA THR A 9 2.49 5.67 12.64
C THR A 9 2.54 4.16 12.82
N VAL A 10 2.43 3.43 11.70
CA VAL A 10 2.66 1.99 11.64
C VAL A 10 3.89 1.76 10.77
N GLN A 11 4.87 1.03 11.30
CA GLN A 11 6.08 0.66 10.56
C GLN A 11 6.19 -0.85 10.49
N THR A 12 6.53 -1.36 9.31
CA THR A 12 6.75 -2.78 9.10
C THR A 12 7.85 -2.95 8.06
N SER A 13 8.54 -4.08 8.10
CA SER A 13 9.57 -4.38 7.12
C SER A 13 9.58 -5.87 6.81
N ILE A 14 10.11 -6.21 5.64
CA ILE A 14 10.23 -7.59 5.20
C ILE A 14 11.42 -7.71 4.26
N ILE A 15 12.05 -8.90 4.26
CA ILE A 15 13.08 -9.25 3.29
C ILE A 15 12.43 -10.06 2.18
N VAL A 16 12.68 -9.66 0.94
CA VAL A 16 12.14 -10.30 -0.25
C VAL A 16 13.28 -10.94 -1.03
N GLU A 17 13.13 -12.21 -1.38
CA GLU A 17 14.14 -12.96 -2.15
C GLU A 17 13.95 -12.69 -3.64
N ALA A 18 14.25 -11.45 -4.06
CA ALA A 18 14.13 -10.98 -5.43
C ALA A 18 15.01 -9.74 -5.64
N PRO A 19 15.46 -9.46 -6.88
CA PRO A 19 16.16 -8.21 -7.19
C PRO A 19 15.31 -6.99 -6.88
N ILE A 20 15.96 -5.86 -6.57
CA ILE A 20 15.26 -4.64 -6.15
C ILE A 20 14.28 -4.14 -7.23
N GLU A 21 14.63 -4.21 -8.50
CA GLU A 21 13.75 -3.78 -9.59
C GLU A 21 12.49 -4.63 -9.64
N HIS A 22 12.63 -5.94 -9.42
CA HIS A 22 11.52 -6.86 -9.43
C HIS A 22 10.63 -6.68 -8.18
N ALA A 23 11.24 -6.48 -7.01
CA ALA A 23 10.49 -6.22 -5.79
C ALA A 23 9.65 -4.94 -5.94
N PHE A 24 10.25 -3.88 -6.49
CA PHE A 24 9.55 -2.62 -6.71
C PHE A 24 8.38 -2.79 -7.70
N SER A 25 8.64 -3.46 -8.81
CA SER A 25 7.63 -3.72 -9.84
C SER A 25 6.46 -4.56 -9.31
N THR A 26 6.75 -5.58 -8.52
CA THR A 26 5.71 -6.43 -7.91
C THR A 26 4.85 -5.61 -6.95
N PHE A 27 5.46 -4.72 -6.17
CA PHE A 27 4.69 -3.88 -5.25
C PHE A 27 3.78 -2.90 -5.99
N THR A 28 4.27 -2.30 -7.07
CA THR A 28 3.55 -1.26 -7.82
C THR A 28 2.69 -1.87 -8.93
N ASP A 29 3.29 -2.23 -10.05
CA ASP A 29 2.55 -2.76 -11.21
C ASP A 29 1.79 -4.04 -10.87
N GLY A 30 2.39 -4.89 -10.04
CA GLY A 30 1.80 -6.16 -9.64
C GLY A 30 0.96 -6.10 -8.36
N ILE A 31 0.52 -4.92 -7.94
CA ILE A 31 -0.17 -4.75 -6.65
C ILE A 31 -1.39 -5.69 -6.52
N GLY A 32 -2.12 -5.91 -7.60
CA GLY A 32 -3.28 -6.79 -7.59
C GLY A 32 -2.95 -8.27 -7.44
N THR A 33 -1.68 -8.67 -7.59
CA THR A 33 -1.30 -10.09 -7.49
C THR A 33 -1.14 -10.54 -6.04
N TRP A 34 -0.97 -9.60 -5.10
CA TRP A 34 -0.72 -9.95 -3.70
C TRP A 34 -1.64 -9.23 -2.72
N TRP A 35 -2.38 -8.20 -3.14
CA TRP A 35 -3.29 -7.48 -2.26
C TRP A 35 -4.39 -8.43 -1.76
N ASN A 36 -4.73 -8.36 -0.48
CA ASN A 36 -5.76 -9.20 0.09
C ASN A 36 -7.11 -8.88 -0.57
N PRO A 37 -7.75 -9.84 -1.26
CA PRO A 37 -9.00 -9.56 -1.97
C PRO A 37 -10.16 -9.17 -1.06
N GLU A 38 -10.05 -9.37 0.24
CA GLU A 38 -11.06 -8.93 1.21
C GLU A 38 -10.84 -7.50 1.68
N HIS A 39 -9.70 -6.88 1.35
CA HIS A 39 -9.34 -5.53 1.79
C HIS A 39 -9.61 -4.48 0.72
N HIS A 40 -10.83 -4.46 0.20
CA HIS A 40 -11.27 -3.46 -0.79
C HIS A 40 -12.46 -2.69 -0.27
N ILE A 41 -12.49 -1.37 -0.58
CA ILE A 41 -13.66 -0.55 -0.29
C ILE A 41 -14.60 -0.46 -1.49
N LEU A 42 -14.16 -0.98 -2.64
CA LEU A 42 -15.00 -1.13 -3.83
C LEU A 42 -16.12 -2.12 -3.52
N ARG A 43 -17.37 -1.69 -3.74
CA ARG A 43 -18.54 -2.49 -3.37
C ARG A 43 -19.01 -3.46 -4.45
N SER A 44 -18.33 -3.47 -5.59
CA SER A 44 -18.62 -4.35 -6.72
C SER A 44 -17.52 -5.39 -6.86
N GLU A 45 -17.76 -6.42 -7.67
CA GLU A 45 -16.77 -7.45 -7.90
C GLU A 45 -15.52 -6.84 -8.54
N LEU A 46 -14.36 -7.09 -7.94
CA LEU A 46 -13.08 -6.57 -8.39
C LEU A 46 -12.63 -7.30 -9.65
N LYS A 47 -12.31 -6.54 -10.69
CA LYS A 47 -11.71 -7.06 -11.93
C LYS A 47 -10.19 -6.96 -11.90
N GLU A 48 -9.65 -5.80 -11.50
CA GLU A 48 -8.22 -5.54 -11.48
C GLU A 48 -7.88 -4.38 -10.56
N MET A 49 -6.61 -4.33 -10.15
CA MET A 49 -6.04 -3.16 -9.49
C MET A 49 -5.00 -2.55 -10.43
N VAL A 50 -5.01 -1.23 -10.53
CA VAL A 50 -4.07 -0.48 -11.38
C VAL A 50 -3.28 0.49 -10.50
N PHE A 51 -1.96 0.45 -10.63
CA PHE A 51 -1.06 1.42 -10.01
C PHE A 51 -0.51 2.30 -11.14
N GLU A 52 -0.89 3.57 -11.16
CA GLU A 52 -0.39 4.49 -12.19
C GLU A 52 1.03 4.92 -11.81
N PRO A 53 2.04 4.60 -12.62
CA PRO A 53 3.45 4.72 -12.22
C PRO A 53 4.00 6.13 -12.44
N ARG A 54 3.43 7.12 -11.76
CA ARG A 54 3.88 8.51 -11.86
C ARG A 54 3.31 9.35 -10.72
N VAL A 55 3.99 10.43 -10.38
CA VAL A 55 3.46 11.43 -9.45
C VAL A 55 2.19 12.03 -10.04
N GLY A 56 1.15 12.14 -9.24
CA GLY A 56 -0.17 12.61 -9.69
C GLY A 56 -1.07 11.49 -10.19
N GLY A 57 -0.53 10.28 -10.37
CA GLY A 57 -1.33 9.10 -10.69
C GLY A 57 -2.09 8.60 -9.46
N HIS A 58 -2.86 7.53 -9.65
CA HIS A 58 -3.70 6.94 -8.61
C HIS A 58 -3.49 5.44 -8.51
N ILE A 59 -3.86 4.87 -7.36
CA ILE A 59 -4.07 3.43 -7.25
C ILE A 59 -5.58 3.23 -7.36
N ILE A 60 -5.99 2.38 -8.30
CA ILE A 60 -7.38 2.27 -8.71
C ILE A 60 -7.83 0.81 -8.63
N ASP A 61 -8.96 0.58 -7.96
CA ASP A 61 -9.66 -0.69 -8.03
C ASP A 61 -10.71 -0.59 -9.13
N ARG A 62 -10.70 -1.51 -10.08
CA ARG A 62 -11.68 -1.57 -11.17
C ARG A 62 -12.58 -2.78 -11.01
N ALA A 63 -13.88 -2.55 -11.12
CA ALA A 63 -14.88 -3.61 -11.02
C ALA A 63 -15.23 -4.17 -12.39
N THR A 64 -15.77 -5.39 -12.41
CA THR A 64 -16.24 -6.04 -13.64
C THR A 64 -17.38 -5.28 -14.32
N ASN A 65 -18.13 -4.47 -13.56
CA ASN A 65 -19.24 -3.65 -14.09
C ASN A 65 -18.79 -2.28 -14.59
N GLY A 66 -17.48 -2.00 -14.61
CA GLY A 66 -16.92 -0.74 -15.07
C GLY A 66 -16.75 0.33 -14.00
N SER A 67 -17.21 0.08 -12.78
CA SER A 67 -17.00 1.00 -11.65
C SER A 67 -15.53 1.08 -11.28
N GLU A 68 -15.10 2.26 -10.82
CA GLU A 68 -13.72 2.48 -10.37
C GLU A 68 -13.70 3.11 -8.99
N CYS A 69 -12.68 2.76 -8.19
CA CYS A 69 -12.45 3.34 -6.89
C CYS A 69 -10.99 3.79 -6.81
N ARG A 70 -10.75 5.10 -6.83
CA ARG A 70 -9.41 5.70 -6.73
C ARG A 70 -9.14 5.99 -5.26
N TRP A 71 -8.43 5.09 -4.61
CA TRP A 71 -8.28 5.17 -3.15
C TRP A 71 -6.92 5.69 -2.70
N ALA A 72 -6.03 6.02 -3.62
CA ALA A 72 -4.73 6.59 -3.29
C ALA A 72 -4.22 7.48 -4.42
N ARG A 73 -3.43 8.50 -4.05
CA ARG A 73 -2.72 9.38 -4.98
C ARG A 73 -1.24 9.12 -4.84
N VAL A 74 -0.52 9.01 -5.95
CA VAL A 74 0.92 8.83 -5.94
C VAL A 74 1.57 10.19 -5.68
N LEU A 75 2.28 10.31 -4.57
CA LEU A 75 2.91 11.56 -4.12
C LEU A 75 4.39 11.62 -4.47
N ALA A 76 5.07 10.47 -4.52
CA ALA A 76 6.46 10.37 -4.96
C ALA A 76 6.64 9.02 -5.66
N TYR A 77 7.44 9.03 -6.73
CA TYR A 77 7.67 7.80 -7.50
C TYR A 77 9.13 7.79 -7.96
N GLU A 78 9.95 7.00 -7.28
CA GLU A 78 11.40 6.95 -7.46
C GLU A 78 11.89 5.50 -7.62
N PRO A 79 11.58 4.87 -8.76
CA PRO A 79 11.98 3.47 -8.96
C PRO A 79 13.49 3.33 -9.04
N PRO A 80 14.08 2.26 -8.55
CA PRO A 80 13.39 1.16 -7.86
C PRO A 80 13.46 1.28 -6.33
N SER A 81 13.69 2.48 -5.78
CA SER A 81 14.03 2.65 -4.37
C SER A 81 12.90 3.15 -3.49
N ARG A 82 11.95 3.91 -4.03
CA ARG A 82 10.99 4.58 -3.15
C ARG A 82 9.68 4.92 -3.87
N VAL A 83 8.57 4.76 -3.17
CA VAL A 83 7.26 5.25 -3.60
C VAL A 83 6.51 5.77 -2.38
N VAL A 84 5.77 6.87 -2.55
CA VAL A 84 4.91 7.43 -1.51
C VAL A 84 3.52 7.63 -2.11
N PHE A 85 2.49 7.19 -1.41
CA PHE A 85 1.12 7.42 -1.84
C PHE A 85 0.24 7.76 -0.64
N SER A 86 -0.87 8.45 -0.91
CA SER A 86 -1.84 8.80 0.11
C SER A 86 -2.76 7.62 0.41
N TRP A 87 -3.34 7.64 1.59
CA TRP A 87 -4.38 6.69 1.98
C TRP A 87 -5.68 7.46 2.03
N ASP A 88 -6.42 7.46 0.92
CA ASP A 88 -7.64 8.24 0.74
C ASP A 88 -8.87 7.42 1.13
N ILE A 89 -8.74 6.67 2.20
CA ILE A 89 -9.80 5.82 2.73
C ILE A 89 -10.21 6.37 4.10
N SER A 90 -11.48 6.74 4.24
CA SER A 90 -12.01 7.33 5.47
C SER A 90 -12.18 6.29 6.57
N LEU A 91 -12.45 6.75 7.78
CA LEU A 91 -12.75 5.88 8.93
C LEU A 91 -14.04 5.08 8.72
N ALA A 92 -14.89 5.50 7.79
CA ALA A 92 -16.10 4.77 7.40
C ALA A 92 -15.83 3.78 6.26
N TRP A 93 -14.57 3.62 5.86
CA TRP A 93 -14.14 2.75 4.75
C TRP A 93 -14.77 3.17 3.42
N GLU A 94 -14.80 4.48 3.21
CA GLU A 94 -15.25 5.12 1.97
C GLU A 94 -14.17 6.05 1.47
N ILE A 95 -14.28 6.52 0.21
CA ILE A 95 -13.31 7.47 -0.34
C ILE A 95 -13.35 8.77 0.46
N GLU A 96 -12.18 9.22 0.92
CA GLU A 96 -12.01 10.52 1.55
C GLU A 96 -11.65 11.53 0.47
N THR A 97 -12.47 12.56 0.35
CA THR A 97 -12.28 13.59 -0.69
C THR A 97 -11.47 14.79 -0.20
N ASP A 98 -11.27 14.91 1.12
CA ASP A 98 -10.49 16.00 1.71
C ASP A 98 -9.05 15.56 1.92
N PRO A 99 -8.07 16.10 1.16
CA PRO A 99 -6.66 15.70 1.30
C PRO A 99 -6.09 15.93 2.71
N ALA A 100 -6.64 16.88 3.47
CA ALA A 100 -6.19 17.15 4.83
C ALA A 100 -6.59 16.04 5.81
N LYS A 101 -7.50 15.18 5.43
CA LYS A 101 -7.99 14.06 6.24
C LYS A 101 -7.46 12.71 5.78
N THR A 102 -6.36 12.71 5.03
CA THR A 102 -5.73 11.48 4.53
C THR A 102 -4.37 11.27 5.18
N SER A 103 -3.97 10.01 5.30
CA SER A 103 -2.64 9.66 5.76
C SER A 103 -1.74 9.34 4.57
N GLU A 104 -0.48 9.01 4.85
CA GLU A 104 0.52 8.73 3.81
C GLU A 104 1.22 7.42 4.07
N VAL A 105 1.58 6.75 2.99
CA VAL A 105 2.34 5.49 3.04
C VAL A 105 3.61 5.68 2.23
N GLU A 106 4.74 5.47 2.88
CA GLU A 106 6.04 5.47 2.22
C GLU A 106 6.60 4.06 2.22
N VAL A 107 7.06 3.60 1.05
CA VAL A 107 7.68 2.29 0.90
C VAL A 107 9.08 2.48 0.33
N ARG A 108 10.09 1.98 1.05
CA ARG A 108 11.50 2.08 0.67
C ARG A 108 12.04 0.70 0.37
N PHE A 109 12.81 0.61 -0.71
CA PHE A 109 13.41 -0.63 -1.19
C PHE A 109 14.92 -0.47 -1.19
N SER A 110 15.63 -1.39 -0.55
CA SER A 110 17.10 -1.36 -0.43
C SER A 110 17.66 -2.73 -0.82
N ALA A 111 18.56 -2.75 -1.81
CA ALA A 111 19.20 -4.00 -2.22
C ALA A 111 20.12 -4.50 -1.12
N GLU A 112 19.91 -5.75 -0.70
CA GLU A 112 20.79 -6.45 0.26
C GLU A 112 21.70 -7.44 -0.44
N GLY A 113 21.51 -7.59 -1.75
CA GLY A 113 22.26 -8.47 -2.62
C GLY A 113 21.60 -8.48 -4.00
N PRO A 114 22.16 -9.21 -4.97
CA PRO A 114 21.60 -9.20 -6.34
C PRO A 114 20.19 -9.79 -6.42
N ASP A 115 19.83 -10.70 -5.50
CA ASP A 115 18.53 -11.36 -5.49
C ASP A 115 17.83 -11.20 -4.15
N ARG A 116 18.11 -10.12 -3.43
CA ARG A 116 17.56 -9.92 -2.10
C ARG A 116 17.36 -8.44 -1.82
N THR A 117 16.16 -8.08 -1.38
CA THR A 117 15.76 -6.69 -1.14
C THR A 117 15.10 -6.55 0.22
N ARG A 118 15.49 -5.51 0.96
CA ARG A 118 14.78 -5.09 2.17
C ARG A 118 13.70 -4.11 1.76
N VAL A 119 12.48 -4.35 2.20
CA VAL A 119 11.33 -3.47 1.96
C VAL A 119 10.83 -2.95 3.29
N GLU A 120 10.82 -1.63 3.44
CA GLU A 120 10.36 -0.95 4.65
C GLU A 120 9.14 -0.11 4.31
N LEU A 121 8.04 -0.30 5.05
CA LEU A 121 6.80 0.42 4.84
C LEU A 121 6.47 1.23 6.10
N GLU A 122 6.16 2.51 5.90
CA GLU A 122 5.72 3.40 6.96
C GLU A 122 4.39 4.04 6.57
N HIS A 123 3.35 3.76 7.35
CA HIS A 123 2.04 4.40 7.21
C HIS A 123 1.96 5.45 8.32
N ARG A 124 2.02 6.72 7.95
CA ARG A 124 2.18 7.83 8.89
C ARG A 124 1.05 8.86 8.78
N ASN A 125 0.98 9.73 9.77
CA ASN A 125 -0.02 10.81 9.85
C ASN A 125 -1.45 10.27 9.91
N ILE A 126 -1.64 9.14 10.58
CA ILE A 126 -2.94 8.46 10.65
C ILE A 126 -3.95 9.32 11.42
N GLU A 127 -3.49 10.17 12.35
CA GLU A 127 -4.35 11.10 13.11
C GLU A 127 -5.10 12.08 12.22
N ARG A 128 -4.66 12.27 10.98
CA ARG A 128 -5.35 13.15 10.02
C ARG A 128 -6.75 12.66 9.68
N HIS A 129 -7.03 11.37 9.86
CA HIS A 129 -8.36 10.81 9.58
C HIS A 129 -9.44 11.33 10.52
N GLY A 130 -9.06 11.97 11.62
CA GLY A 130 -10.00 12.60 12.54
C GLY A 130 -10.33 11.73 13.75
N GLU A 131 -11.40 12.09 14.45
CA GLU A 131 -11.80 11.37 15.66
C GLU A 131 -12.07 9.90 15.36
N GLY A 132 -11.41 9.00 16.12
CA GLY A 132 -11.50 7.55 15.88
C GLY A 132 -10.36 7.01 15.01
N TRP A 133 -9.36 7.82 14.69
CA TRP A 133 -8.23 7.41 13.85
C TRP A 133 -7.49 6.18 14.40
N GLU A 134 -7.56 5.93 15.68
CA GLU A 134 -6.90 4.78 16.31
C GLU A 134 -7.39 3.46 15.72
N LYS A 135 -8.65 3.41 15.30
CA LYS A 135 -9.21 2.21 14.66
C LYS A 135 -8.52 1.94 13.33
N MET A 136 -8.21 2.99 12.56
CA MET A 136 -7.48 2.86 11.30
C MET A 136 -6.07 2.37 11.57
N ARG A 137 -5.38 2.97 12.56
CA ARG A 137 -4.03 2.54 12.95
C ARG A 137 -4.01 1.05 13.29
N ASP A 138 -4.95 0.60 14.10
CA ASP A 138 -5.00 -0.79 14.54
C ASP A 138 -5.31 -1.74 13.37
N ALA A 139 -6.16 -1.31 12.44
CA ALA A 139 -6.50 -2.11 11.27
C ALA A 139 -5.29 -2.30 10.34
N VAL A 140 -4.61 -1.20 9.98
CA VAL A 140 -3.45 -1.29 9.07
C VAL A 140 -2.22 -1.83 9.77
N GLY A 141 -2.15 -1.76 11.10
CA GLY A 141 -1.05 -2.30 11.89
C GLY A 141 -1.23 -3.78 12.25
N SER A 142 -2.35 -4.39 11.92
CA SER A 142 -2.56 -5.81 12.18
C SER A 142 -1.70 -6.67 11.23
N PRO A 143 -1.43 -7.93 11.58
CA PRO A 143 -0.67 -8.82 10.69
C PRO A 143 -1.26 -8.94 9.29
N ASP A 144 -2.58 -8.85 9.17
CA ASP A 144 -3.26 -8.95 7.88
C ASP A 144 -3.43 -7.59 7.18
N GLY A 145 -3.05 -6.49 7.83
CA GLY A 145 -3.30 -5.14 7.32
C GLY A 145 -2.63 -4.88 5.98
N TRP A 146 -1.31 -5.02 5.91
CA TRP A 146 -0.54 -4.76 4.69
C TRP A 146 -0.19 -6.03 3.90
N ASN A 147 -0.36 -7.19 4.51
CA ASN A 147 -0.17 -8.50 3.84
C ASN A 147 1.19 -8.61 3.12
N LEU A 148 2.26 -8.14 3.77
CA LEU A 148 3.59 -8.12 3.15
C LEU A 148 4.14 -9.51 2.89
N GLU A 149 3.69 -10.53 3.62
CA GLU A 149 4.11 -11.90 3.36
C GLU A 149 3.62 -12.38 2.00
N ALA A 150 2.39 -12.02 1.62
CA ALA A 150 1.86 -12.34 0.29
C ALA A 150 2.61 -11.57 -0.79
N PHE A 151 2.98 -10.31 -0.53
CA PHE A 151 3.82 -9.53 -1.42
C PHE A 151 5.16 -10.21 -1.64
N ALA A 152 5.84 -10.61 -0.55
CA ALA A 152 7.13 -11.28 -0.64
C ALA A 152 7.06 -12.57 -1.45
N GLU A 153 5.99 -13.35 -1.26
CA GLU A 153 5.76 -14.57 -2.02
C GLU A 153 5.55 -14.29 -3.50
N ALA A 154 4.74 -13.27 -3.82
CA ALA A 154 4.49 -12.87 -5.21
C ALA A 154 5.80 -12.41 -5.89
N ALA A 155 6.63 -11.64 -5.19
CA ALA A 155 7.90 -11.16 -5.74
C ALA A 155 8.88 -12.32 -5.98
N ARG A 156 8.85 -13.34 -5.11
CA ARG A 156 9.75 -14.49 -5.21
C ARG A 156 9.37 -15.38 -6.38
N THR A 157 8.10 -15.53 -6.68
CA THR A 157 7.61 -16.54 -7.64
C THR A 157 7.36 -16.00 -9.05
N SER A 158 7.38 -14.67 -9.24
CA SER A 158 7.05 -14.10 -10.57
C SER A 158 8.25 -13.74 -11.45
#